data_4e75e0555123b68c39ebc1439896f799
#
_entry.id   4e75e0555123b68c39ebc1439896f799
#
_cell.length_a   1.000
_cell.length_b   1.000
_cell.length_c   1.000
_cell.angle_alpha   90.00
_cell.angle_beta   90.00
_cell.angle_gamma   90.00
#
_symmetry.space_group_name_H-M   'P 1'
#
loop_
_entity.id
_entity.type
_entity.pdbx_description
1 polymer ?
#
loop_
_entity_poly.entity_id
_entity_poly.type
_entity_poly.pdbx_seq_one_letter_code
_entity_poly.pdbx_strand_id
1 'polypeptide(L)'
;VKAAGLPGEICVMGESLAREYYHNPEQTAKHFVRYTEDDGTTRRMYRTGDLAVLDENGEMVFAGRKDFQIKHMGHRIELEEIELQMNALEGVRQSCCSYDAKRSRLSAYYTGDAAASEVHRLLKEKLPAYMVPWKFHHVKEFRLNKNGKIDRKVLTELEEIE
;
A
#
# COMPACT_ATOMS: atom_id res chain seq x y z
N VAL A 1 10.59 16.91 2.12
CA VAL A 1 11.62 16.46 1.15
C VAL A 1 12.83 17.35 1.32
N LYS A 2 13.96 16.81 1.77
CA LYS A 2 15.16 17.65 2.10
C LYS A 2 16.18 17.72 0.94
N ALA A 3 16.02 16.98 -0.14
CA ALA A 3 16.97 16.98 -1.26
C ALA A 3 16.27 16.82 -2.61
N ALA A 4 16.68 17.59 -3.60
CA ALA A 4 16.19 17.47 -4.97
C ALA A 4 16.49 16.07 -5.54
N GLY A 5 15.51 15.49 -6.25
CA GLY A 5 15.66 14.20 -6.92
C GLY A 5 15.49 12.96 -6.03
N LEU A 6 15.42 13.10 -4.69
CA LEU A 6 15.15 11.97 -3.80
C LEU A 6 13.70 11.98 -3.29
N PRO A 7 13.01 10.83 -3.32
CA PRO A 7 11.67 10.74 -2.77
C PRO A 7 11.67 10.97 -1.24
N GLY A 8 10.78 11.85 -0.79
CA GLY A 8 10.56 12.10 0.63
C GLY A 8 9.07 11.98 0.97
N GLU A 9 8.76 11.59 2.21
CA GLU A 9 7.38 11.54 2.66
C GLU A 9 6.82 12.95 2.86
N ILE A 10 5.63 13.22 2.32
CA ILE A 10 4.89 14.45 2.57
C ILE A 10 4.38 14.43 4.00
N CYS A 11 4.71 15.46 4.76
CA CYS A 11 4.25 15.63 6.12
C CYS A 11 3.49 16.95 6.26
N VAL A 12 2.47 16.96 7.10
CA VAL A 12 1.64 18.14 7.35
C VAL A 12 1.87 18.62 8.79
N MET A 13 2.07 19.93 8.94
CA MET A 13 2.16 20.62 10.25
C MET A 13 1.19 21.79 10.26
N GLY A 14 0.75 22.21 11.43
CA GLY A 14 -0.08 23.41 11.61
C GLY A 14 -1.30 23.16 12.49
N GLU A 15 -2.08 24.22 12.67
CA GLU A 15 -3.24 24.23 13.58
C GLU A 15 -4.42 23.41 13.06
N SER A 16 -4.47 23.13 11.75
CA SER A 16 -5.51 22.30 11.12
C SER A 16 -5.37 20.79 11.37
N LEU A 17 -4.26 20.36 12.01
CA LEU A 17 -4.07 18.96 12.30
C LEU A 17 -5.11 18.43 13.29
N ALA A 18 -5.75 17.30 12.94
CA ALA A 18 -6.56 16.55 13.87
C ALA A 18 -5.77 16.15 15.13
N ARG A 19 -6.45 15.94 16.25
CA ARG A 19 -5.79 15.51 17.49
C ARG A 19 -5.28 14.09 17.39
N GLU A 20 -6.10 13.18 16.87
CA GLU A 20 -5.81 11.74 16.83
C GLU A 20 -6.79 11.01 15.91
N TYR A 21 -6.52 9.75 15.63
CA TYR A 21 -7.52 8.84 15.12
C TYR A 21 -8.46 8.41 16.25
N TYR A 22 -9.75 8.52 16.01
CA TYR A 22 -10.78 8.16 16.99
C TYR A 22 -10.65 6.70 17.41
N HIS A 23 -10.54 6.48 18.73
CA HIS A 23 -10.35 5.15 19.34
C HIS A 23 -9.25 4.26 18.70
N ASN A 24 -8.23 4.87 18.08
CA ASN A 24 -7.12 4.13 17.47
C ASN A 24 -5.76 4.71 17.88
N PRO A 25 -5.27 4.39 19.09
CA PRO A 25 -4.01 4.91 19.61
C PRO A 25 -2.80 4.42 18.83
N GLU A 26 -2.86 3.21 18.26
CA GLU A 26 -1.78 2.63 17.46
C GLU A 26 -1.54 3.44 16.17
N GLN A 27 -2.60 3.70 15.39
CA GLN A 27 -2.52 4.53 14.19
C GLN A 27 -2.16 5.97 14.55
N THR A 28 -2.64 6.48 15.69
CA THR A 28 -2.27 7.81 16.16
C THR A 28 -0.77 7.91 16.40
N ALA A 29 -0.18 6.97 17.13
CA ALA A 29 1.26 6.96 17.39
C ALA A 29 2.10 6.78 16.12
N LYS A 30 1.61 6.01 15.15
CA LYS A 30 2.29 5.78 13.87
C LYS A 30 2.34 7.03 12.99
N HIS A 31 1.27 7.81 12.95
CA HIS A 31 1.13 8.92 12.00
C HIS A 31 1.33 10.30 12.62
N PHE A 32 0.94 10.52 13.88
CA PHE A 32 1.13 11.80 14.56
C PHE A 32 2.39 11.75 15.40
N VAL A 33 3.47 12.30 14.87
CA VAL A 33 4.79 12.29 15.51
C VAL A 33 5.22 13.71 15.93
N ARG A 34 6.22 13.78 16.78
CA ARG A 34 6.91 15.04 17.09
C ARG A 34 8.12 15.20 16.18
N TYR A 35 8.28 16.36 15.62
CA TYR A 35 9.41 16.74 14.79
C TYR A 35 10.09 17.94 15.41
N THR A 36 11.40 17.87 15.58
CA THR A 36 12.21 19.00 16.06
C THR A 36 12.92 19.64 14.87
N GLU A 37 12.66 20.92 14.66
CA GLU A 37 13.28 21.75 13.63
C GLU A 37 14.73 22.04 13.98
N ASP A 38 15.50 22.54 13.01
CA ASP A 38 16.92 22.84 13.20
C ASP A 38 17.16 23.99 14.23
N ASP A 39 16.16 24.82 14.48
CA ASP A 39 16.17 25.88 15.53
C ASP A 39 15.81 25.34 16.93
N GLY A 40 15.60 24.04 17.09
CA GLY A 40 15.22 23.40 18.34
C GLY A 40 13.72 23.42 18.64
N THR A 41 12.90 24.06 17.81
CA THR A 41 11.44 24.09 17.98
C THR A 41 10.85 22.72 17.71
N THR A 42 10.08 22.19 18.66
CA THR A 42 9.39 20.92 18.49
C THR A 42 7.93 21.15 18.11
N ARG A 43 7.52 20.61 16.97
CA ARG A 43 6.16 20.70 16.45
C ARG A 43 5.53 19.32 16.29
N ARG A 44 4.22 19.29 16.29
CA ARG A 44 3.45 18.10 15.94
C ARG A 44 3.31 18.00 14.43
N MET A 45 3.54 16.81 13.90
CA MET A 45 3.57 16.54 12.47
C MET A 45 2.75 15.30 12.17
N TYR A 46 1.95 15.34 11.08
CA TYR A 46 1.23 14.21 10.55
C TYR A 46 1.97 13.66 9.33
N ARG A 47 2.25 12.37 9.35
CA ARG A 47 2.86 11.61 8.26
C ARG A 47 1.76 11.09 7.35
N THR A 48 1.72 11.55 6.09
CA THR A 48 0.63 11.23 5.16
C THR A 48 0.76 9.84 4.54
N GLY A 49 1.98 9.30 4.48
CA GLY A 49 2.32 8.11 3.70
C GLY A 49 2.50 8.40 2.21
N ASP A 50 2.20 9.61 1.73
CA ASP A 50 2.44 10.02 0.35
C ASP A 50 3.91 10.42 0.16
N LEU A 51 4.48 10.03 -0.96
CA LEU A 51 5.84 10.37 -1.36
C LEU A 51 5.82 11.45 -2.46
N ALA A 52 6.75 12.39 -2.36
CA ALA A 52 7.00 13.38 -3.39
C ALA A 52 8.50 13.53 -3.67
N VAL A 53 8.81 14.01 -4.85
CA VAL A 53 10.14 14.44 -5.28
C VAL A 53 10.08 15.93 -5.55
N LEU A 54 11.11 16.69 -5.20
CA LEU A 54 11.23 18.07 -5.66
C LEU A 54 11.79 18.05 -7.08
N ASP A 55 11.10 18.72 -8.01
CA ASP A 55 11.57 18.94 -9.36
C ASP A 55 12.65 20.03 -9.43
N GLU A 56 13.10 20.37 -10.65
CA GLU A 56 14.12 21.39 -10.90
C GLU A 56 13.67 22.80 -10.49
N ASN A 57 12.35 23.04 -10.39
CA ASN A 57 11.76 24.32 -9.98
C ASN A 57 11.50 24.38 -8.46
N GLY A 58 11.76 23.27 -7.74
CA GLY A 58 11.47 23.12 -6.32
C GLY A 58 10.00 22.81 -6.03
N GLU A 59 9.21 22.44 -7.04
CA GLU A 59 7.83 22.02 -6.86
C GLU A 59 7.73 20.55 -6.44
N MET A 60 6.76 20.23 -5.60
CA MET A 60 6.53 18.85 -5.15
C MET A 60 5.72 18.09 -6.20
N VAL A 61 6.37 17.12 -6.81
CA VAL A 61 5.75 16.16 -7.73
C VAL A 61 5.45 14.86 -6.98
N PHE A 62 4.19 14.41 -7.01
CA PHE A 62 3.77 13.17 -6.37
C PHE A 62 4.53 11.96 -6.97
N ALA A 63 5.14 11.16 -6.10
CA ALA A 63 5.98 10.01 -6.48
C ALA A 63 5.41 8.65 -6.03
N GLY A 64 4.17 8.63 -5.53
CA GLY A 64 3.52 7.41 -5.06
C GLY A 64 3.26 7.39 -3.56
N ARG A 65 3.02 6.21 -3.01
CA ARG A 65 2.80 6.00 -1.58
C ARG A 65 3.89 5.14 -0.96
N LYS A 66 4.17 5.39 0.30
CA LYS A 66 5.07 4.59 1.13
C LYS A 66 4.46 3.24 1.53
N ASP A 67 3.14 3.23 1.68
CA ASP A 67 2.30 2.05 1.90
C ASP A 67 1.68 1.58 0.57
N PHE A 68 1.08 0.40 0.59
CA PHE A 68 0.42 -0.17 -0.59
C PHE A 68 -1.06 0.23 -0.68
N GLN A 69 -1.40 1.41 -0.16
CA GLN A 69 -2.73 1.95 -0.25
C GLN A 69 -3.00 2.47 -1.66
N ILE A 70 -4.15 2.12 -2.20
CA ILE A 70 -4.62 2.51 -3.52
C ILE A 70 -5.95 3.24 -3.45
N LYS A 71 -6.28 3.95 -4.53
CA LYS A 71 -7.62 4.47 -4.78
C LYS A 71 -8.22 3.68 -5.95
N HIS A 72 -9.23 2.86 -5.68
CA HIS A 72 -9.88 2.01 -6.66
C HIS A 72 -11.41 2.22 -6.62
N MET A 73 -12.02 2.54 -7.76
CA MET A 73 -13.47 2.80 -7.89
C MET A 73 -14.01 3.81 -6.86
N GLY A 74 -13.23 4.84 -6.51
CA GLY A 74 -13.59 5.85 -5.51
C GLY A 74 -13.34 5.45 -4.05
N HIS A 75 -12.95 4.20 -3.79
CA HIS A 75 -12.65 3.68 -2.46
C HIS A 75 -11.16 3.69 -2.17
N ARG A 76 -10.80 3.97 -0.92
CA ARG A 76 -9.45 3.85 -0.41
C ARG A 76 -9.26 2.43 0.11
N ILE A 77 -8.35 1.68 -0.49
CA ILE A 77 -8.12 0.25 -0.23
C ILE A 77 -6.68 0.05 0.20
N GLU A 78 -6.50 -0.74 1.24
CA GLU A 78 -5.20 -1.27 1.67
C GLU A 78 -5.00 -2.64 1.03
N LEU A 79 -4.01 -2.81 0.15
CA LEU A 79 -3.75 -4.12 -0.46
C LEU A 79 -3.43 -5.20 0.58
N GLU A 80 -2.78 -4.80 1.67
CA GLU A 80 -2.45 -5.69 2.78
C GLU A 80 -3.70 -6.26 3.48
N GLU A 81 -4.83 -5.54 3.50
CA GLU A 81 -6.09 -6.05 4.04
C GLU A 81 -6.63 -7.21 3.22
N ILE A 82 -6.55 -7.11 1.89
CA ILE A 82 -6.94 -8.19 0.98
C ILE A 82 -6.02 -9.40 1.17
N GLU A 83 -4.71 -9.17 1.25
CA GLU A 83 -3.71 -10.21 1.47
C GLU A 83 -3.92 -10.93 2.80
N LEU A 84 -4.28 -10.20 3.85
CA LEU A 84 -4.60 -10.79 5.16
C LEU A 84 -5.78 -11.75 5.06
N GLN A 85 -6.85 -11.35 4.35
CA GLN A 85 -8.02 -12.22 4.15
C GLN A 85 -7.69 -13.42 3.28
N MET A 86 -6.84 -13.26 2.25
CA MET A 86 -6.37 -14.38 1.42
C MET A 86 -5.53 -15.36 2.20
N ASN A 87 -4.57 -14.87 2.99
CA ASN A 87 -3.68 -15.72 3.80
C ASN A 87 -4.43 -16.50 4.91
N ALA A 88 -5.64 -16.06 5.26
CA ALA A 88 -6.51 -16.77 6.22
C ALA A 88 -7.37 -17.87 5.55
N LEU A 89 -7.26 -18.06 4.22
CA LEU A 89 -7.98 -19.12 3.52
C LEU A 89 -7.21 -20.45 3.57
N GLU A 90 -7.92 -21.54 3.73
CA GLU A 90 -7.34 -22.88 3.63
C GLU A 90 -6.75 -23.10 2.24
N GLY A 91 -5.56 -23.70 2.19
CA GLY A 91 -4.83 -23.95 0.94
C GLY A 91 -4.12 -22.75 0.34
N VAL A 92 -4.22 -21.55 0.93
CA VAL A 92 -3.37 -20.39 0.59
C VAL A 92 -2.24 -20.29 1.61
N ARG A 93 -0.99 -20.35 1.12
CA ARG A 93 0.20 -20.29 1.97
C ARG A 93 0.70 -18.86 2.13
N GLN A 94 0.74 -18.11 1.04
CA GLN A 94 1.19 -16.72 1.00
C GLN A 94 0.51 -16.02 -0.18
N SER A 95 0.15 -14.76 0.00
CA SER A 95 -0.44 -13.96 -1.05
C SER A 95 0.17 -12.57 -1.17
N CYS A 96 -0.01 -11.96 -2.32
CA CYS A 96 0.40 -10.60 -2.61
C CYS A 96 -0.54 -10.00 -3.67
N CYS A 97 -0.98 -8.76 -3.48
CA CYS A 97 -1.82 -8.05 -4.43
C CYS A 97 -1.02 -7.01 -5.20
N SER A 98 -1.36 -6.79 -6.47
CA SER A 98 -0.88 -5.69 -7.30
C SER A 98 -2.04 -4.85 -7.80
N TYR A 99 -1.74 -3.60 -8.15
CA TYR A 99 -2.72 -2.69 -8.72
C TYR A 99 -2.15 -1.96 -9.93
N ASP A 100 -2.76 -2.20 -11.09
CA ASP A 100 -2.48 -1.42 -12.30
C ASP A 100 -3.36 -0.16 -12.32
N ALA A 101 -2.77 0.98 -12.00
CA ALA A 101 -3.47 2.26 -11.96
C ALA A 101 -3.96 2.73 -13.36
N LYS A 102 -3.28 2.34 -14.45
CA LYS A 102 -3.66 2.72 -15.83
C LYS A 102 -4.92 2.00 -16.27
N ARG A 103 -5.05 0.72 -15.89
CA ARG A 103 -6.20 -0.12 -16.24
C ARG A 103 -7.24 -0.21 -15.12
N SER A 104 -6.97 0.42 -13.96
CA SER A 104 -7.77 0.30 -12.73
C SER A 104 -8.07 -1.17 -12.37
N ARG A 105 -7.04 -2.02 -12.41
CA ARG A 105 -7.18 -3.45 -12.16
C ARG A 105 -6.42 -3.88 -10.91
N LEU A 106 -7.12 -4.61 -10.07
CA LEU A 106 -6.59 -5.24 -8.87
C LEU A 106 -6.38 -6.72 -9.15
N SER A 107 -5.15 -7.20 -9.06
CA SER A 107 -4.78 -8.61 -9.26
C SER A 107 -4.22 -9.21 -7.98
N ALA A 108 -4.43 -10.49 -7.78
CA ALA A 108 -3.90 -11.23 -6.66
C ALA A 108 -3.02 -12.40 -7.13
N TYR A 109 -1.91 -12.59 -6.45
CA TYR A 109 -0.98 -13.69 -6.62
C TYR A 109 -0.94 -14.50 -5.33
N TYR A 110 -0.85 -15.81 -5.42
CA TYR A 110 -0.78 -16.64 -4.22
C TYR A 110 -0.02 -17.96 -4.49
N THR A 111 0.53 -18.52 -3.42
CA THR A 111 1.12 -19.85 -3.36
C THR A 111 0.23 -20.76 -2.51
N GLY A 112 0.33 -22.06 -2.71
CA GLY A 112 -0.46 -23.05 -1.97
C GLY A 112 -1.22 -23.99 -2.92
N ASP A 113 -2.19 -24.71 -2.40
CA ASP A 113 -2.89 -25.76 -3.16
C ASP A 113 -4.35 -25.40 -3.48
N ALA A 114 -4.82 -24.23 -3.02
CA ALA A 114 -6.19 -23.77 -3.26
C ALA A 114 -6.43 -23.47 -4.75
N ALA A 115 -7.58 -23.89 -5.30
CA ALA A 115 -7.98 -23.52 -6.65
C ALA A 115 -8.36 -22.02 -6.71
N ALA A 116 -7.98 -21.32 -7.80
CA ALA A 116 -8.26 -19.89 -7.96
C ALA A 116 -9.77 -19.56 -7.89
N SER A 117 -10.63 -20.43 -8.42
CA SER A 117 -12.08 -20.28 -8.33
C SER A 117 -12.59 -20.32 -6.89
N GLU A 118 -11.99 -21.15 -6.05
CA GLU A 118 -12.37 -21.28 -4.64
C GLU A 118 -11.88 -20.07 -3.84
N VAL A 119 -10.63 -19.63 -4.04
CA VAL A 119 -10.10 -18.39 -3.42
C VAL A 119 -11.00 -17.20 -3.77
N HIS A 120 -11.38 -17.05 -5.05
CA HIS A 120 -12.28 -16.00 -5.49
C HIS A 120 -13.66 -16.07 -4.83
N ARG A 121 -14.27 -17.27 -4.76
CA ARG A 121 -15.56 -17.50 -4.13
C ARG A 121 -15.53 -17.08 -2.64
N LEU A 122 -14.54 -17.58 -1.91
CA LEU A 122 -14.39 -17.30 -0.47
C LEU A 122 -14.09 -15.83 -0.16
N LEU A 123 -13.31 -15.17 -1.01
CA LEU A 123 -13.06 -13.73 -0.83
C LEU A 123 -14.31 -12.88 -1.05
N LYS A 124 -15.18 -13.23 -1.99
CA LYS A 124 -16.47 -12.55 -2.20
C LYS A 124 -17.40 -12.61 -0.98
N GLU A 125 -17.25 -13.61 -0.13
CA GLU A 125 -18.03 -13.73 1.10
C GLU A 125 -17.47 -12.85 2.24
N LYS A 126 -16.17 -12.50 2.16
CA LYS A 126 -15.45 -11.79 3.22
C LYS A 126 -15.21 -10.31 2.91
N LEU A 127 -15.12 -9.94 1.64
CA LEU A 127 -14.73 -8.60 1.21
C LEU A 127 -15.83 -7.93 0.37
N PRO A 128 -15.95 -6.61 0.47
CA PRO A 128 -16.78 -5.83 -0.46
C PRO A 128 -16.35 -6.06 -1.91
N ALA A 129 -17.29 -6.01 -2.84
CA ALA A 129 -17.05 -6.33 -4.25
C ALA A 129 -15.90 -5.53 -4.89
N TYR A 130 -15.72 -4.26 -4.50
CA TYR A 130 -14.65 -3.39 -5.00
C TYR A 130 -13.25 -3.77 -4.48
N MET A 131 -13.14 -4.61 -3.44
CA MET A 131 -11.88 -5.12 -2.91
C MET A 131 -11.51 -6.50 -3.46
N VAL A 132 -12.44 -7.17 -4.15
CA VAL A 132 -12.19 -8.51 -4.71
C VAL A 132 -11.33 -8.38 -5.97
N PRO A 133 -10.14 -9.02 -6.03
CA PRO A 133 -9.31 -9.00 -7.23
C PRO A 133 -10.05 -9.55 -8.45
N TRP A 134 -9.84 -8.91 -9.59
CA TRP A 134 -10.45 -9.35 -10.84
C TRP A 134 -9.77 -10.59 -11.43
N LYS A 135 -8.47 -10.78 -11.13
CA LYS A 135 -7.67 -11.93 -11.59
C LYS A 135 -6.86 -12.52 -10.43
N PHE A 136 -6.76 -13.83 -10.39
CA PHE A 136 -6.02 -14.60 -9.42
C PHE A 136 -4.97 -15.43 -10.13
N HIS A 137 -3.71 -15.25 -9.76
CA HIS A 137 -2.57 -15.95 -10.32
C HIS A 137 -2.00 -16.92 -9.29
N HIS A 138 -2.04 -18.19 -9.58
CA HIS A 138 -1.34 -19.20 -8.80
C HIS A 138 0.13 -19.22 -9.20
N VAL A 139 1.03 -18.94 -8.27
CA VAL A 139 2.49 -18.94 -8.49
C VAL A 139 3.16 -20.02 -7.63
N LYS A 140 4.25 -20.58 -8.10
CA LYS A 140 5.00 -21.61 -7.35
C LYS A 140 5.67 -21.00 -6.11
N GLU A 141 6.29 -19.83 -6.27
CA GLU A 141 7.00 -19.10 -5.23
C GLU A 141 7.04 -17.61 -5.56
N PHE A 142 7.23 -16.78 -4.53
CA PHE A 142 7.45 -15.34 -4.68
C PHE A 142 8.94 -15.03 -4.70
N ARG A 143 9.35 -14.13 -5.60
CA ARG A 143 10.66 -13.49 -5.50
C ARG A 143 10.67 -12.51 -4.34
N LEU A 144 11.75 -12.56 -3.55
CA LEU A 144 11.95 -11.65 -2.43
C LEU A 144 12.95 -10.56 -2.82
N ASN A 145 12.70 -9.35 -2.34
CA ASN A 145 13.64 -8.24 -2.46
C ASN A 145 14.80 -8.40 -1.46
N LYS A 146 15.77 -7.47 -1.49
CA LYS A 146 16.95 -7.48 -0.61
C LYS A 146 16.61 -7.45 0.90
N ASN A 147 15.39 -7.08 1.25
CA ASN A 147 14.91 -7.01 2.64
C ASN A 147 14.06 -8.23 3.05
N GLY A 148 14.03 -9.28 2.23
CA GLY A 148 13.24 -10.50 2.51
C GLY A 148 11.72 -10.33 2.32
N LYS A 149 11.25 -9.23 1.70
CA LYS A 149 9.83 -9.01 1.38
C LYS A 149 9.55 -9.37 -0.07
N ILE A 150 8.30 -9.74 -0.39
CA ILE A 150 7.87 -10.01 -1.76
C ILE A 150 8.18 -8.80 -2.65
N ASP A 151 8.84 -9.05 -3.77
CA ASP A 151 9.13 -8.02 -4.77
C ASP A 151 7.93 -7.82 -5.69
N ARG A 152 7.07 -6.87 -5.32
CA ARG A 152 5.84 -6.55 -6.09
C ARG A 152 6.11 -6.04 -7.50
N LYS A 153 7.30 -5.48 -7.77
CA LYS A 153 7.64 -4.98 -9.12
C LYS A 153 7.68 -6.11 -10.14
N VAL A 154 8.22 -7.24 -9.73
CA VAL A 154 8.29 -8.43 -10.59
C VAL A 154 6.90 -8.98 -10.92
N LEU A 155 5.92 -8.83 -10.01
CA LEU A 155 4.55 -9.31 -10.24
C LEU A 155 3.82 -8.49 -11.32
N THR A 156 4.05 -7.17 -11.36
CA THR A 156 3.47 -6.31 -12.40
C THR A 156 4.07 -6.55 -13.78
N GLU A 157 5.34 -6.96 -13.87
CA GLU A 157 5.97 -7.36 -15.13
C GLU A 157 5.37 -8.65 -15.72
N LEU A 158 4.88 -9.56 -14.89
CA LEU A 158 4.21 -10.79 -15.35
C LEU A 158 2.85 -10.51 -16.02
N GLU A 159 2.16 -9.42 -15.63
CA GLU A 159 0.89 -9.02 -16.26
C GLU A 159 1.06 -8.38 -17.64
N GLU A 160 2.24 -7.83 -17.95
CA GLU A 160 2.50 -7.22 -19.26
C GLU A 160 2.80 -8.25 -20.36
N ILE A 161 3.06 -9.50 -19.97
CA ILE A 161 3.46 -10.61 -20.87
C ILE A 161 2.28 -11.50 -21.25
N GLU A 162 1.15 -11.45 -20.52
CA GLU A 162 -0.11 -12.17 -20.81
C GLU A 162 -1.15 -11.26 -21.50
#